data_98583af3a3a8d5f4e4bc20d057059677
#
_entry.id   98583af3a3a8d5f4e4bc20d057059677
#
_cell.length_a   1.000
_cell.length_b   1.000
_cell.length_c   1.000
_cell.angle_alpha   90.00
_cell.angle_beta   90.00
_cell.angle_gamma   90.00
#
_symmetry.space_group_name_H-M   'P 1'
#
loop_
_entity.id
_entity.type
_entity.pdbx_description
1 polymer ?
#
loop_
_entity_poly.entity_id
_entity_poly.type
_entity_poly.pdbx_seq_one_letter_code
_entity_poly.pdbx_strand_id
1 'polypeptide(L)'
;MNAQDLKNSILQLAVQGKLVEQRAEEGTARELLEQIKLEKDQLIKDKKIKKSKPLPEITEDEIPFEIPESWEWMRVGDVGSWSAGATPSRQHPEYYEGEIPWLKTGDLNDGYITDIPEFVGQLALEKTSLRLNPIGSVLMAMYGATIGKLGILKIEATTNQACCACIP
;
A
#
# COMPACT_ATOMS: atom_id res chain seq x y z
N MET A 1 -33.08 9.27 5.72
CA MET A 1 -31.66 8.84 5.60
C MET A 1 -31.69 7.36 5.24
N ASN A 2 -31.15 6.97 4.10
CA ASN A 2 -31.03 5.56 3.72
C ASN A 2 -29.73 4.96 4.30
N ALA A 3 -29.55 3.63 4.19
CA ALA A 3 -28.37 2.95 4.75
C ALA A 3 -27.04 3.44 4.13
N GLN A 4 -27.05 3.83 2.86
CA GLN A 4 -25.87 4.36 2.19
C GLN A 4 -25.52 5.77 2.69
N ASP A 5 -26.50 6.63 2.92
CA ASP A 5 -26.29 7.96 3.48
C ASP A 5 -25.70 7.88 4.89
N LEU A 6 -26.18 6.95 5.71
CA LEU A 6 -25.66 6.71 7.05
C LEU A 6 -24.20 6.23 6.99
N LYS A 7 -23.90 5.26 6.14
CA LYS A 7 -22.55 4.78 5.92
C LYS A 7 -21.61 5.91 5.50
N ASN A 8 -22.00 6.71 4.52
CA ASN A 8 -21.20 7.83 4.05
C ASN A 8 -20.94 8.87 5.15
N SER A 9 -21.96 9.17 5.96
CA SER A 9 -21.83 10.11 7.11
C SER A 9 -20.85 9.57 8.15
N ILE A 10 -20.90 8.28 8.47
CA ILE A 10 -19.97 7.65 9.43
C ILE A 10 -18.54 7.70 8.87
N LEU A 11 -18.35 7.35 7.61
CA LEU A 11 -17.04 7.40 6.97
C LEU A 11 -16.48 8.83 6.93
N GLN A 12 -17.32 9.82 6.65
CA GLN A 12 -16.93 11.23 6.66
C GLN A 12 -16.43 11.68 8.03
N LEU A 13 -17.14 11.31 9.11
CA LEU A 13 -16.70 11.59 10.48
C LEU A 13 -15.41 10.85 10.83
N ALA A 14 -15.26 9.60 10.38
CA ALA A 14 -14.06 8.80 10.63
C ALA A 14 -12.82 9.43 10.00
N VAL A 15 -12.87 9.79 8.70
CA VAL A 15 -11.71 10.37 7.99
C VAL A 15 -11.32 11.75 8.50
N GLN A 16 -12.25 12.49 9.13
CA GLN A 16 -11.97 13.76 9.78
C GLN A 16 -11.52 13.63 11.25
N GLY A 17 -11.40 12.41 11.78
CA GLY A 17 -11.07 12.17 13.18
C GLY A 17 -12.15 12.60 14.17
N LYS A 18 -13.40 12.76 13.71
CA LYS A 18 -14.56 13.23 14.51
C LYS A 18 -15.47 12.12 14.98
N LEU A 19 -15.21 10.85 14.59
CA LEU A 19 -16.06 9.72 14.93
C LEU A 19 -15.87 9.27 16.38
N VAL A 20 -14.65 9.34 16.88
CA VAL A 20 -14.28 8.96 18.25
C VAL A 20 -13.47 10.08 18.89
N GLU A 21 -13.49 10.14 20.22
CA GLU A 21 -12.71 11.10 20.99
C GLU A 21 -11.21 10.78 20.86
N GLN A 22 -10.39 11.82 20.68
CA GLN A 22 -8.93 11.68 20.64
C GLN A 22 -8.40 11.50 22.06
N ARG A 23 -7.54 10.52 22.28
CA ARG A 23 -6.98 10.16 23.58
C ARG A 23 -5.53 10.56 23.67
N ALA A 24 -5.16 11.30 24.69
CA ALA A 24 -3.80 11.77 24.90
C ALA A 24 -2.78 10.62 25.09
N GLU A 25 -3.22 9.50 25.69
CA GLU A 25 -2.40 8.31 25.90
C GLU A 25 -2.00 7.55 24.63
N GLU A 26 -2.68 7.82 23.51
CA GLU A 26 -2.36 7.22 22.20
C GLU A 26 -1.17 7.91 21.50
N GLY A 27 -0.69 9.04 22.06
CA GLY A 27 0.39 9.83 21.47
C GLY A 27 -0.08 10.67 20.28
N THR A 28 0.87 11.18 19.52
CA THR A 28 0.61 12.01 18.35
C THR A 28 1.21 11.39 17.08
N ALA A 29 0.59 11.69 15.93
CA ALA A 29 1.14 11.28 14.64
C ALA A 29 2.54 11.88 14.40
N ARG A 30 2.83 13.07 14.93
CA ARG A 30 4.14 13.72 14.84
C ARG A 30 5.23 12.88 15.51
N GLU A 31 4.99 12.38 16.72
CA GLU A 31 5.92 11.50 17.42
C GLU A 31 6.16 10.20 16.67
N LEU A 32 5.10 9.60 16.11
CA LEU A 32 5.19 8.41 15.28
C LEU A 32 6.01 8.67 13.99
N LEU A 33 5.79 9.80 13.32
CA LEU A 33 6.52 10.16 12.10
C LEU A 33 8.01 10.42 12.36
N GLU A 34 8.36 10.98 13.52
CA GLU A 34 9.76 11.13 13.93
C GLU A 34 10.43 9.76 14.12
N GLN A 35 9.74 8.80 14.74
CA GLN A 35 10.24 7.42 14.91
C GLN A 35 10.44 6.74 13.55
N ILE A 36 9.45 6.81 12.66
CA ILE A 36 9.53 6.25 11.29
C ILE A 36 10.71 6.87 10.53
N LYS A 37 10.93 8.18 10.65
CA LYS A 37 12.05 8.87 10.01
C LYS A 37 13.40 8.37 10.54
N LEU A 38 13.53 8.19 11.85
CA LEU A 38 14.76 7.67 12.46
C LEU A 38 15.04 6.24 12.01
N GLU A 39 14.02 5.39 11.96
CA GLU A 39 14.14 4.01 11.47
C GLU A 39 14.54 3.97 9.99
N LYS A 40 13.89 4.76 9.15
CA LYS A 40 14.21 4.90 7.72
C LYS A 40 15.66 5.36 7.51
N ASP A 41 16.11 6.36 8.27
CA ASP A 41 17.49 6.84 8.20
C ASP A 41 18.50 5.75 8.62
N GLN A 42 18.16 4.94 9.62
CA GLN A 42 18.98 3.80 10.02
C GLN A 42 19.05 2.73 8.93
N LEU A 43 17.90 2.36 8.34
CA LEU A 43 17.83 1.41 7.23
C LEU A 43 18.65 1.86 6.01
N ILE A 44 18.65 3.18 5.73
CA ILE A 44 19.48 3.77 4.67
C ILE A 44 20.98 3.66 5.00
N LYS A 45 21.39 3.98 6.25
CA LYS A 45 22.78 3.83 6.71
C LYS A 45 23.25 2.38 6.63
N ASP A 46 22.39 1.44 6.98
CA ASP A 46 22.65 0.00 6.92
C ASP A 46 22.59 -0.56 5.48
N LYS A 47 22.33 0.30 4.47
CA LYS A 47 22.17 -0.07 3.05
C LYS A 47 21.06 -1.09 2.79
N LYS A 48 20.10 -1.21 3.69
CA LYS A 48 18.93 -2.09 3.53
C LYS A 48 17.90 -1.50 2.56
N ILE A 49 17.76 -0.17 2.57
CA ILE A 49 16.92 0.57 1.63
C ILE A 49 17.72 1.68 0.94
N LYS A 50 17.29 2.08 -0.26
CA LYS A 50 17.93 3.19 -0.99
C LYS A 50 17.31 4.51 -0.54
N LYS A 51 18.15 5.56 -0.43
CA LYS A 51 17.67 6.92 -0.18
C LYS A 51 16.82 7.38 -1.37
N SER A 52 15.56 7.69 -1.11
CA SER A 52 14.65 8.31 -2.08
C SER A 52 14.86 9.83 -2.13
N LYS A 53 14.42 10.46 -3.21
CA LYS A 53 14.34 11.93 -3.25
C LYS A 53 13.24 12.39 -2.29
N PRO A 54 13.44 13.50 -1.57
CA PRO A 54 12.38 14.08 -0.75
C PRO A 54 11.14 14.36 -1.61
N LEU A 55 9.97 14.07 -1.06
CA LEU A 55 8.71 14.45 -1.68
C LEU A 55 8.44 15.94 -1.45
N PRO A 56 7.66 16.61 -2.31
CA PRO A 56 7.26 17.99 -2.10
C PRO A 56 6.54 18.17 -0.78
N GLU A 57 6.72 19.32 -0.13
CA GLU A 57 5.93 19.69 1.04
C GLU A 57 4.44 19.75 0.69
N ILE A 58 3.59 19.45 1.69
CA ILE A 58 2.14 19.54 1.52
C ILE A 58 1.76 21.02 1.65
N THR A 59 1.09 21.54 0.65
CA THR A 59 0.64 22.94 0.63
C THR A 59 -0.78 23.06 1.16
N GLU A 60 -1.19 24.25 1.62
CA GLU A 60 -2.51 24.47 2.22
C GLU A 60 -3.67 24.14 1.27
N ASP A 61 -3.48 24.34 -0.04
CA ASP A 61 -4.49 24.02 -1.07
C ASP A 61 -4.63 22.52 -1.34
N GLU A 62 -3.70 21.70 -0.88
CA GLU A 62 -3.79 20.22 -0.93
C GLU A 62 -4.54 19.63 0.27
N ILE A 63 -4.78 20.41 1.34
CA ILE A 63 -5.43 19.97 2.56
C ILE A 63 -6.96 20.02 2.37
N PRO A 64 -7.65 18.88 2.27
CA PRO A 64 -9.09 18.88 1.93
C PRO A 64 -10.00 19.24 3.09
N PHE A 65 -9.54 19.14 4.34
CA PHE A 65 -10.30 19.41 5.56
C PHE A 65 -9.38 19.50 6.79
N GLU A 66 -9.91 20.06 7.86
CA GLU A 66 -9.23 20.11 9.16
C GLU A 66 -9.21 18.73 9.83
N ILE A 67 -8.11 18.41 10.49
CA ILE A 67 -7.90 17.17 11.26
C ILE A 67 -7.62 17.49 12.72
N PRO A 68 -7.77 16.54 13.67
CA PRO A 68 -7.40 16.72 15.07
C PRO A 68 -5.92 17.11 15.24
N GLU A 69 -5.58 17.81 16.32
CA GLU A 69 -4.20 18.21 16.64
C GLU A 69 -3.23 17.02 16.83
N SER A 70 -3.76 15.85 17.20
CA SER A 70 -2.98 14.60 17.32
C SER A 70 -2.66 13.94 15.99
N TRP A 71 -3.29 14.39 14.87
CA TRP A 71 -3.08 13.86 13.53
C TRP A 71 -2.10 14.73 12.75
N GLU A 72 -1.51 14.18 11.69
CA GLU A 72 -0.60 14.90 10.80
C GLU A 72 -0.85 14.47 9.35
N TRP A 73 -0.81 15.42 8.43
CA TRP A 73 -0.83 15.12 7.00
C TRP A 73 0.53 14.67 6.53
N MET A 74 0.58 13.60 5.73
CA MET A 74 1.83 13.12 5.16
C MET A 74 1.63 12.62 3.73
N ARG A 75 2.72 12.55 2.98
CA ARG A 75 2.72 11.95 1.65
C ARG A 75 2.67 10.44 1.78
N VAL A 76 1.77 9.78 1.05
CA VAL A 76 1.65 8.32 1.01
C VAL A 76 2.99 7.65 0.63
N GLY A 77 3.81 8.31 -0.21
CA GLY A 77 5.15 7.83 -0.56
C GLY A 77 6.15 7.75 0.59
N ASP A 78 5.86 8.36 1.74
CA ASP A 78 6.72 8.32 2.92
C ASP A 78 6.36 7.20 3.92
N VAL A 79 5.16 6.58 3.79
CA VAL A 79 4.73 5.48 4.68
C VAL A 79 5.39 4.14 4.38
N GLY A 80 6.05 3.98 3.23
CA GLY A 80 6.68 2.70 2.88
C GLY A 80 7.34 2.71 1.52
N SER A 81 7.82 1.55 1.09
CA SER A 81 8.40 1.35 -0.23
C SER A 81 7.32 0.96 -1.24
N TRP A 82 7.16 1.77 -2.27
CA TRP A 82 6.15 1.58 -3.30
C TRP A 82 6.74 1.03 -4.58
N SER A 83 6.11 0.01 -5.17
CA SER A 83 6.49 -0.52 -6.47
C SER A 83 5.29 -1.10 -7.21
N ALA A 84 5.24 -0.88 -8.52
CA ALA A 84 4.33 -1.60 -9.40
C ALA A 84 4.84 -3.03 -9.63
N GLY A 85 3.92 -3.96 -9.84
CA GLY A 85 4.24 -5.30 -10.29
C GLY A 85 4.58 -5.37 -11.78
N ALA A 86 4.61 -6.58 -12.32
CA ALA A 86 4.85 -6.83 -13.73
C ALA A 86 4.00 -7.99 -14.24
N THR A 87 3.77 -8.01 -15.56
CA THR A 87 3.15 -9.15 -16.25
C THR A 87 4.21 -9.81 -17.12
N PRO A 88 4.68 -11.00 -16.78
CA PRO A 88 5.57 -11.76 -17.65
C PRO A 88 4.95 -12.01 -19.03
N SER A 89 5.77 -12.05 -20.06
CA SER A 89 5.26 -12.31 -21.40
C SER A 89 4.63 -13.70 -21.51
N ARG A 90 3.41 -13.78 -22.02
CA ARG A 90 2.72 -15.06 -22.31
C ARG A 90 3.35 -15.86 -23.44
N GLN A 91 4.30 -15.25 -24.19
CA GLN A 91 5.10 -15.96 -25.19
C GLN A 91 6.15 -16.90 -24.56
N HIS A 92 6.35 -16.79 -23.25
CA HIS A 92 7.22 -17.60 -22.42
C HIS A 92 6.39 -18.40 -21.42
N PRO A 93 5.81 -19.57 -21.81
CA PRO A 93 5.01 -20.40 -20.91
C PRO A 93 5.75 -20.80 -19.64
N GLU A 94 7.07 -21.00 -19.75
CA GLU A 94 7.96 -21.34 -18.66
C GLU A 94 7.97 -20.33 -17.50
N TYR A 95 7.53 -19.10 -17.73
CA TYR A 95 7.36 -18.08 -16.67
C TYR A 95 6.17 -18.36 -15.76
N TYR A 96 5.25 -19.20 -16.20
CA TYR A 96 4.01 -19.54 -15.48
C TYR A 96 4.05 -20.96 -14.90
N GLU A 97 5.19 -21.64 -15.01
CA GLU A 97 5.44 -22.96 -14.45
C GLU A 97 6.07 -22.81 -13.06
N GLY A 98 5.24 -22.71 -12.01
CA GLY A 98 5.71 -22.59 -10.63
C GLY A 98 4.62 -22.37 -9.62
N GLU A 99 5.03 -22.07 -8.38
CA GLU A 99 4.13 -21.99 -7.22
C GLU A 99 4.16 -20.60 -6.56
N ILE A 100 4.79 -19.60 -7.18
CA ILE A 100 4.85 -18.25 -6.63
C ILE A 100 3.54 -17.53 -6.96
N PRO A 101 2.72 -17.16 -5.98
CA PRO A 101 1.45 -16.51 -6.22
C PRO A 101 1.62 -15.21 -7.02
N TRP A 102 0.80 -15.02 -8.06
CA TRP A 102 0.80 -13.84 -8.91
C TRP A 102 -0.58 -13.20 -8.99
N LEU A 103 -0.76 -12.15 -8.21
CA LEU A 103 -2.02 -11.43 -8.04
C LEU A 103 -2.27 -10.47 -9.21
N LYS A 104 -3.49 -10.48 -9.70
CA LYS A 104 -4.04 -9.47 -10.60
C LYS A 104 -5.00 -8.55 -9.85
N THR A 105 -5.19 -7.34 -10.34
CA THR A 105 -6.08 -6.36 -9.68
C THR A 105 -7.53 -6.84 -9.53
N GLY A 106 -7.97 -7.84 -10.33
CA GLY A 106 -9.26 -8.49 -10.19
C GLY A 106 -9.42 -9.32 -8.91
N ASP A 107 -8.30 -9.76 -8.32
CA ASP A 107 -8.27 -10.59 -7.12
C ASP A 107 -8.35 -9.75 -5.83
N LEU A 108 -8.25 -8.40 -5.95
CA LEU A 108 -8.37 -7.49 -4.81
C LEU A 108 -9.84 -7.43 -4.33
N ASN A 109 -10.03 -7.54 -3.02
CA ASN A 109 -11.34 -7.72 -2.38
C ASN A 109 -11.63 -6.70 -1.26
N ASP A 110 -10.82 -5.64 -1.14
CA ASP A 110 -10.87 -4.64 -0.07
C ASP A 110 -10.68 -5.24 1.34
N GLY A 111 -9.87 -6.31 1.42
CA GLY A 111 -9.62 -7.06 2.64
C GLY A 111 -8.28 -7.79 2.63
N TYR A 112 -8.21 -8.86 3.42
CA TYR A 112 -7.04 -9.72 3.47
C TYR A 112 -7.00 -10.69 2.28
N ILE A 113 -5.83 -10.81 1.65
CA ILE A 113 -5.55 -11.73 0.56
C ILE A 113 -4.83 -12.95 1.14
N THR A 114 -5.54 -14.07 1.20
CA THR A 114 -5.06 -15.35 1.74
C THR A 114 -4.85 -16.40 0.67
N ASP A 115 -5.42 -16.19 -0.52
CA ASP A 115 -5.36 -17.10 -1.66
C ASP A 115 -5.29 -16.32 -2.97
N ILE A 116 -4.52 -16.84 -3.93
CA ILE A 116 -4.31 -16.23 -5.24
C ILE A 116 -4.34 -17.35 -6.28
N PRO A 117 -5.22 -17.26 -7.30
CA PRO A 117 -5.48 -18.38 -8.20
C PRO A 117 -4.42 -18.59 -9.29
N GLU A 118 -3.57 -17.60 -9.56
CA GLU A 118 -2.53 -17.72 -10.59
C GLU A 118 -1.13 -17.70 -9.98
N PHE A 119 -0.21 -18.37 -10.68
CA PHE A 119 1.16 -18.54 -10.21
C PHE A 119 2.16 -18.20 -11.31
N VAL A 120 3.38 -17.89 -10.89
CA VAL A 120 4.55 -17.73 -11.75
C VAL A 120 5.71 -18.59 -11.25
N GLY A 121 6.64 -18.87 -12.13
CA GLY A 121 7.85 -19.63 -11.81
C GLY A 121 8.98 -18.74 -11.31
N GLN A 122 9.98 -19.37 -10.68
CA GLN A 122 11.20 -18.72 -10.23
C GLN A 122 11.92 -18.00 -11.40
N LEU A 123 11.86 -18.57 -12.60
CA LEU A 123 12.43 -17.98 -13.80
C LEU A 123 11.84 -16.61 -14.14
N ALA A 124 10.54 -16.41 -13.87
CA ALA A 124 9.88 -15.12 -14.06
C ALA A 124 10.45 -14.05 -13.13
N LEU A 125 10.71 -14.37 -11.85
CA LEU A 125 11.39 -13.45 -10.92
C LEU A 125 12.80 -13.08 -11.37
N GLU A 126 13.54 -14.05 -11.93
CA GLU A 126 14.93 -13.84 -12.34
C GLU A 126 15.07 -13.07 -13.66
N LYS A 127 14.13 -13.24 -14.57
CA LYS A 127 14.23 -12.71 -15.95
C LYS A 127 13.33 -11.51 -16.22
N THR A 128 12.47 -11.13 -15.27
CA THR A 128 11.55 -9.99 -15.43
C THR A 128 11.70 -8.98 -14.28
N SER A 129 10.90 -7.92 -14.29
CA SER A 129 10.84 -6.95 -13.21
C SER A 129 9.87 -7.34 -12.07
N LEU A 130 9.39 -8.59 -12.05
CA LEU A 130 8.58 -9.10 -10.96
C LEU A 130 9.34 -8.99 -9.63
N ARG A 131 8.58 -8.69 -8.59
CA ARG A 131 9.10 -8.64 -7.21
C ARG A 131 8.18 -9.41 -6.31
N LEU A 132 8.76 -10.17 -5.40
CA LEU A 132 8.03 -10.80 -4.31
C LEU A 132 7.75 -9.76 -3.24
N ASN A 133 6.47 -9.54 -2.94
CA ASN A 133 6.03 -8.66 -1.87
C ASN A 133 5.83 -9.49 -0.61
N PRO A 134 6.34 -9.05 0.56
CA PRO A 134 6.22 -9.78 1.81
C PRO A 134 4.78 -9.72 2.36
N ILE A 135 4.50 -10.60 3.32
CA ILE A 135 3.29 -10.56 4.14
C ILE A 135 3.17 -9.17 4.79
N GLY A 136 1.96 -8.62 4.85
CA GLY A 136 1.68 -7.30 5.38
C GLY A 136 1.71 -6.19 4.32
N SER A 137 2.22 -6.46 3.10
CA SER A 137 2.18 -5.48 2.02
C SER A 137 0.75 -5.05 1.70
N VAL A 138 0.55 -3.75 1.55
CA VAL A 138 -0.73 -3.17 1.11
C VAL A 138 -0.72 -3.03 -0.40
N LEU A 139 -1.69 -3.61 -1.05
CA LEU A 139 -1.86 -3.59 -2.50
C LEU A 139 -2.96 -2.62 -2.91
N MET A 140 -2.75 -1.91 -4.02
CA MET A 140 -3.73 -1.00 -4.59
C MET A 140 -3.81 -1.12 -6.12
N ALA A 141 -5.04 -1.25 -6.64
CA ALA A 141 -5.27 -1.18 -8.08
C ALA A 141 -5.14 0.27 -8.56
N MET A 142 -4.19 0.52 -9.47
CA MET A 142 -3.89 1.87 -9.96
C MET A 142 -4.76 2.31 -11.12
N TYR A 143 -5.27 1.39 -11.92
CA TYR A 143 -6.10 1.67 -13.10
C TYR A 143 -6.97 0.47 -13.48
N GLY A 144 -7.87 0.69 -14.45
CA GLY A 144 -8.81 -0.31 -14.96
C GLY A 144 -10.13 -0.35 -14.19
N ALA A 145 -10.91 -1.40 -14.39
CA ALA A 145 -12.24 -1.55 -13.78
C ALA A 145 -12.22 -1.67 -12.24
N THR A 146 -11.06 -1.99 -11.67
CA THR A 146 -10.87 -2.20 -10.23
C THR A 146 -10.10 -1.06 -9.56
N ILE A 147 -9.93 0.08 -10.24
CA ILE A 147 -9.19 1.23 -9.69
C ILE A 147 -9.64 1.57 -8.26
N GLY A 148 -8.68 1.76 -7.36
CA GLY A 148 -8.92 2.08 -5.95
C GLY A 148 -9.19 0.87 -5.05
N LYS A 149 -9.40 -0.34 -5.59
CA LYS A 149 -9.49 -1.54 -4.76
C LYS A 149 -8.18 -1.81 -4.04
N LEU A 150 -8.31 -2.26 -2.80
CA LEU A 150 -7.20 -2.53 -1.90
C LEU A 150 -7.11 -4.02 -1.55
N GLY A 151 -5.97 -4.42 -0.98
CA GLY A 151 -5.75 -5.71 -0.37
C GLY A 151 -4.56 -5.70 0.56
N ILE A 152 -4.56 -6.55 1.59
CA ILE A 152 -3.43 -6.75 2.50
C ILE A 152 -2.97 -8.19 2.37
N LEU A 153 -1.72 -8.42 1.99
CA LEU A 153 -1.17 -9.76 1.82
C LEU A 153 -1.07 -10.50 3.16
N LYS A 154 -1.60 -11.71 3.21
CA LYS A 154 -1.38 -12.70 4.27
C LYS A 154 -0.46 -13.84 3.82
N ILE A 155 -0.08 -13.85 2.55
CA ILE A 155 0.91 -14.72 1.94
C ILE A 155 1.89 -13.86 1.14
N GLU A 156 3.10 -14.33 0.90
CA GLU A 156 4.02 -13.67 -0.04
C GLU A 156 3.50 -13.83 -1.47
N ALA A 157 3.52 -12.73 -2.24
CA ALA A 157 3.01 -12.75 -3.60
C ALA A 157 3.68 -11.73 -4.50
N THR A 158 3.69 -12.04 -5.79
CA THR A 158 3.96 -11.06 -6.85
C THR A 158 2.67 -10.44 -7.35
N THR A 159 2.76 -9.34 -8.11
CA THR A 159 1.58 -8.65 -8.65
C THR A 159 1.76 -8.31 -10.12
N ASN A 160 0.65 -8.07 -10.82
CA ASN A 160 0.70 -7.52 -12.17
C ASN A 160 1.03 -6.01 -12.15
N GLN A 161 1.32 -5.43 -13.30
CA GLN A 161 1.71 -4.01 -13.45
C GLN A 161 0.60 -3.02 -13.08
N ALA A 162 -0.66 -3.45 -13.05
CA ALA A 162 -1.79 -2.59 -12.67
C ALA A 162 -1.98 -2.50 -11.14
N CYS A 163 -1.24 -3.30 -10.39
CA CYS A 163 -1.23 -3.31 -8.93
C CYS A 163 0.05 -2.67 -8.40
N CYS A 164 -0.11 -1.67 -7.53
CA CYS A 164 0.98 -1.10 -6.76
C CYS A 164 1.02 -1.74 -5.38
N ALA A 165 2.20 -2.15 -4.94
CA ALA A 165 2.43 -2.67 -3.59
C ALA A 165 3.17 -1.63 -2.75
N CYS A 166 2.67 -1.39 -1.54
CA CYS A 166 3.37 -0.69 -0.47
C CYS A 166 3.89 -1.71 0.53
N ILE A 167 5.17 -1.69 0.77
CA ILE A 167 5.83 -2.41 1.88
C ILE A 167 6.03 -1.37 2.97
N PRO A 168 5.22 -1.42 4.06
CA PRO A 168 5.29 -0.44 5.14
C PRO A 168 6.57 -0.57 5.95
#